data_c7e1bbbefc16bb6bf90a9528b2eac4e5
#
_entry.id   c7e1bbbefc16bb6bf90a9528b2eac4e5
#
_cell.length_a   1.000
_cell.length_b   1.000
_cell.length_c   1.000
_cell.angle_alpha   90.00
_cell.angle_beta   90.00
_cell.angle_gamma   90.00
#
_symmetry.space_group_name_H-M   'P 1'
#
loop_
_entity.id
_entity.type
_entity.pdbx_description
1 polymer ?
#
loop_
_entity_poly.entity_id
_entity_poly.type
_entity_poly.pdbx_seq_one_letter_code
_entity_poly.pdbx_strand_id
1 'polypeptide(L)'
;EISCSLVGSEMCIRDSYCTVEELQKRGRDDIPEQFRSNTHLIYSSPATLAFNSPGAEGFGVKRAGLAIPDSIMLIVAPGCCGRNTSMISSMPQYEDRFFYLTMDETDIVTGRHLKKVPKAVQEICDSLAKKPSVVMICITCVDALLGTDMERICRKSEEKAGLPVRPCYMYALTREGRKPPMVHVRQSIYSLLEPKKKKGNVVNLLGYFSPLVDDCELYDLLHDAGVKTIHEISRCKDYAEYQTMSEANFNLVLHPEARFAAEDFHDRLKIPYIELRRLYQIDKIASQYRAFGAALGVTFDDEKPRRAAENAVVKFKEKHPEASFAV
;
A
#
# COMPACT_ATOMS: atom_id res chain seq x y z
N GLU A 1 -21.07 28.35 7.15
CA GLU A 1 -20.53 29.62 7.71
C GLU A 1 -19.33 29.41 8.63
N ILE A 2 -19.25 28.32 9.37
CA ILE A 2 -18.10 28.03 10.23
C ILE A 2 -16.82 27.80 9.42
N SER A 3 -16.94 27.31 8.21
CA SER A 3 -15.78 27.06 7.37
C SER A 3 -15.10 28.33 6.86
N CYS A 4 -15.86 29.38 6.60
CA CYS A 4 -15.33 30.63 6.05
C CYS A 4 -14.51 31.45 7.04
N SER A 5 -14.87 31.40 8.30
CA SER A 5 -14.13 32.13 9.36
C SER A 5 -12.84 31.44 9.77
N LEU A 6 -12.74 30.12 9.58
CA LEU A 6 -11.58 29.32 9.98
C LEU A 6 -10.56 29.10 8.86
N VAL A 7 -10.99 29.20 7.60
CA VAL A 7 -10.13 28.89 6.44
C VAL A 7 -9.69 30.14 5.68
N GLY A 8 -10.09 31.29 6.13
CA GLY A 8 -9.81 32.55 5.42
C GLY A 8 -10.87 32.87 4.38
N SER A 9 -10.65 33.88 3.59
CA SER A 9 -11.61 34.50 2.73
C SER A 9 -12.25 33.53 1.70
N GLU A 10 -13.46 33.86 1.25
CA GLU A 10 -14.14 33.21 0.11
C GLU A 10 -13.24 33.04 -1.13
N MET A 11 -12.19 33.84 -1.22
CA MET A 11 -11.17 33.76 -2.27
C MET A 11 -10.46 32.40 -2.30
N CYS A 12 -10.14 31.80 -1.15
CA CYS A 12 -9.50 30.50 -1.09
C CYS A 12 -10.36 29.35 -1.63
N ILE A 13 -11.68 29.47 -1.55
CA ILE A 13 -12.60 28.47 -2.07
C ILE A 13 -12.79 28.63 -3.57
N ARG A 14 -12.84 29.88 -4.06
CA ARG A 14 -12.99 30.15 -5.49
C ARG A 14 -11.76 29.82 -6.31
N ASP A 15 -10.57 30.01 -5.73
CA ASP A 15 -9.31 29.74 -6.41
C ASP A 15 -8.91 28.26 -6.38
N SER A 16 -9.65 27.41 -5.66
CA SER A 16 -9.32 26.01 -5.48
C SER A 16 -9.97 25.08 -6.50
N TYR A 17 -10.89 25.55 -7.32
CA TYR A 17 -11.48 24.74 -8.40
C TYR A 17 -11.74 25.59 -9.64
N CYS A 18 -11.68 24.96 -10.79
CA CYS A 18 -12.20 25.49 -12.05
C CYS A 18 -13.05 24.41 -12.74
N THR A 19 -13.98 24.84 -13.58
CA THR A 19 -14.76 23.90 -14.37
C THR A 19 -13.89 23.25 -15.46
N VAL A 20 -14.31 22.09 -15.94
CA VAL A 20 -13.62 21.41 -17.07
C VAL A 20 -13.56 22.32 -18.29
N GLU A 21 -14.61 23.08 -18.56
CA GLU A 21 -14.68 24.03 -19.67
C GLU A 21 -13.69 25.19 -19.53
N GLU A 22 -13.54 25.71 -18.31
CA GLU A 22 -12.53 26.74 -18.01
C GLU A 22 -11.12 26.18 -18.15
N LEU A 23 -10.88 24.95 -17.68
CA LEU A 23 -9.59 24.29 -17.81
C LEU A 23 -9.22 24.02 -19.27
N GLN A 24 -10.19 23.63 -20.10
CA GLN A 24 -10.01 23.46 -21.52
C GLN A 24 -9.66 24.77 -22.24
N LYS A 25 -10.26 25.89 -21.80
CA LYS A 25 -9.97 27.23 -22.35
C LYS A 25 -8.60 27.76 -21.93
N ARG A 26 -8.20 27.53 -20.70
CA ARG A 26 -6.93 28.02 -20.14
C ARG A 26 -5.72 27.22 -20.64
N GLY A 27 -5.91 25.96 -20.92
CA GLY A 27 -4.85 25.07 -21.36
C GLY A 27 -3.96 24.55 -20.23
N ARG A 28 -2.95 23.76 -20.61
CA ARG A 28 -2.07 23.05 -19.67
C ARG A 28 -1.20 23.99 -18.84
N ASP A 29 -0.85 25.14 -19.37
CA ASP A 29 0.12 26.05 -18.73
C ASP A 29 -0.48 26.79 -17.52
N ASP A 30 -1.79 26.92 -17.47
CA ASP A 30 -2.49 27.48 -16.31
C ASP A 30 -2.74 26.48 -15.17
N ILE A 31 -2.35 25.21 -15.35
CA ILE A 31 -2.42 24.23 -14.27
C ILE A 31 -1.24 24.47 -13.34
N PRO A 32 -1.48 24.72 -12.03
CA PRO A 32 -0.39 24.87 -11.06
C PRO A 32 0.59 23.70 -11.13
N GLU A 33 1.88 24.02 -11.07
CA GLU A 33 2.95 23.03 -11.25
C GLU A 33 2.84 21.83 -10.29
N GLN A 34 2.38 22.09 -9.08
CA GLN A 34 2.11 21.05 -8.08
C GLN A 34 1.11 19.98 -8.54
N PHE A 35 0.23 20.30 -9.48
CA PHE A 35 -0.73 19.36 -10.05
C PHE A 35 -0.26 18.74 -11.37
N ARG A 36 0.85 19.22 -11.94
CA ARG A 36 1.39 18.68 -13.19
C ARG A 36 2.35 17.52 -12.97
N SER A 37 2.90 17.37 -11.78
CA SER A 37 3.90 16.35 -11.46
C SER A 37 3.26 15.13 -10.83
N ASN A 38 3.45 13.95 -11.45
CA ASN A 38 3.01 12.68 -10.88
C ASN A 38 3.64 12.39 -9.50
N THR A 39 4.85 12.88 -9.26
CA THR A 39 5.52 12.75 -7.98
C THR A 39 4.79 13.52 -6.88
N HIS A 40 4.31 14.73 -7.19
CA HIS A 40 3.55 15.53 -6.26
C HIS A 40 2.15 14.98 -6.01
N LEU A 41 1.51 14.36 -7.01
CA LEU A 41 0.18 13.74 -6.82
C LEU A 41 0.19 12.64 -5.77
N ILE A 42 1.24 11.83 -5.72
CA ILE A 42 1.37 10.76 -4.70
C ILE A 42 1.55 11.35 -3.29
N TYR A 43 2.26 12.47 -3.16
CA TYR A 43 2.67 13.02 -1.87
C TYR A 43 1.83 14.21 -1.40
N SER A 44 1.27 14.99 -2.30
CA SER A 44 0.64 16.28 -1.99
C SER A 44 -0.86 16.32 -2.11
N SER A 45 -1.51 15.27 -2.58
CA SER A 45 -2.97 15.23 -2.59
C SER A 45 -3.52 14.91 -1.19
N PRO A 46 -3.84 15.91 -0.37
CA PRO A 46 -4.18 15.68 1.04
C PRO A 46 -5.54 15.03 1.22
N ALA A 47 -6.40 15.14 0.25
CA ALA A 47 -7.81 14.80 0.36
C ALA A 47 -8.29 13.84 -0.73
N THR A 48 -7.41 13.11 -1.37
CA THR A 48 -7.86 12.07 -2.30
C THR A 48 -8.43 10.90 -1.53
N LEU A 49 -9.55 10.39 -1.97
CA LEU A 49 -10.16 9.18 -1.41
C LEU A 49 -9.19 7.99 -1.42
N ALA A 50 -8.30 7.94 -2.39
CA ALA A 50 -7.26 6.93 -2.50
C ALA A 50 -6.33 6.87 -1.28
N PHE A 51 -5.97 8.00 -0.69
CA PHE A 51 -5.07 8.06 0.46
C PHE A 51 -5.80 8.10 1.81
N ASN A 52 -6.99 8.67 1.86
CA ASN A 52 -7.70 8.92 3.10
C ASN A 52 -8.70 7.82 3.44
N SER A 53 -9.17 7.08 2.46
CA SER A 53 -10.08 5.97 2.69
C SER A 53 -9.32 4.69 2.97
N PRO A 54 -9.58 4.02 4.10
CA PRO A 54 -9.03 2.69 4.36
C PRO A 54 -9.49 1.63 3.33
N GLY A 55 -10.54 1.93 2.58
CA GLY A 55 -11.05 1.07 1.52
C GLY A 55 -10.66 1.49 0.12
N ALA A 56 -9.88 2.57 -0.04
CA ALA A 56 -9.41 3.01 -1.35
C ALA A 56 -8.66 1.87 -2.05
N GLU A 57 -8.87 1.73 -3.33
CA GLU A 57 -8.36 0.62 -4.13
C GLU A 57 -8.81 -0.77 -3.62
N GLY A 58 -9.88 -0.82 -2.83
CA GLY A 58 -10.41 -2.05 -2.23
C GLY A 58 -9.59 -2.61 -1.09
N PHE A 59 -8.46 -2.04 -0.71
CA PHE A 59 -7.57 -2.66 0.28
C PHE A 59 -7.23 -1.81 1.49
N GLY A 60 -7.03 -0.55 1.45
CA GLY A 60 -6.77 0.33 2.59
C GLY A 60 -5.70 -0.11 3.60
N VAL A 61 -5.23 0.82 4.41
CA VAL A 61 -4.09 0.63 5.33
C VAL A 61 -4.29 -0.50 6.35
N LYS A 62 -5.50 -0.62 6.91
CA LYS A 62 -5.81 -1.65 7.92
C LYS A 62 -5.71 -3.07 7.34
N ARG A 63 -6.24 -3.30 6.14
CA ARG A 63 -6.14 -4.59 5.46
C ARG A 63 -4.72 -4.85 4.95
N ALA A 64 -4.06 -3.81 4.43
CA ALA A 64 -2.67 -3.90 4.02
C ALA A 64 -1.75 -4.34 5.16
N GLY A 65 -1.94 -3.80 6.37
CA GLY A 65 -1.21 -4.23 7.56
C GLY A 65 -1.43 -5.70 7.92
N LEU A 66 -2.57 -6.29 7.53
CA LEU A 66 -2.89 -7.70 7.72
C LEU A 66 -2.46 -8.60 6.54
N ALA A 67 -1.70 -8.09 5.58
CA ALA A 67 -1.19 -8.89 4.46
C ALA A 67 -0.17 -9.95 4.90
N ILE A 68 0.50 -9.76 6.03
CA ILE A 68 1.37 -10.78 6.61
C ILE A 68 0.52 -11.92 7.15
N PRO A 69 0.81 -13.19 6.79
CA PRO A 69 0.09 -14.34 7.31
C PRO A 69 0.11 -14.40 8.84
N ASP A 70 -1.01 -14.79 9.43
CA ASP A 70 -1.21 -14.90 10.89
C ASP A 70 -0.96 -13.60 11.69
N SER A 71 -0.88 -12.44 11.03
CA SER A 71 -0.79 -11.16 11.73
C SER A 71 -2.13 -10.71 12.28
N ILE A 72 -2.10 -9.90 13.33
CA ILE A 72 -3.27 -9.23 13.90
C ILE A 72 -3.11 -7.71 13.91
N MET A 73 -4.21 -7.00 14.02
CA MET A 73 -4.25 -5.55 14.03
C MET A 73 -4.86 -5.04 15.34
N LEU A 74 -4.09 -4.28 16.12
CA LEU A 74 -4.60 -3.51 17.25
C LEU A 74 -4.88 -2.08 16.81
N ILE A 75 -6.13 -1.66 16.83
CA ILE A 75 -6.53 -0.29 16.52
C ILE A 75 -6.61 0.50 17.81
N VAL A 76 -5.80 1.54 17.90
CA VAL A 76 -5.74 2.47 19.03
C VAL A 76 -6.43 3.77 18.62
N ALA A 77 -7.64 3.99 19.10
CA ALA A 77 -8.47 5.06 18.58
C ALA A 77 -9.65 5.42 19.51
N PRO A 78 -10.20 6.63 19.40
CA PRO A 78 -11.54 6.91 19.89
C PRO A 78 -12.58 6.02 19.22
N GLY A 79 -13.68 5.75 19.88
CA GLY A 79 -14.71 4.78 19.43
C GLY A 79 -15.26 5.03 18.00
N CYS A 80 -15.27 6.30 17.54
CA CYS A 80 -15.73 6.66 16.21
C CYS A 80 -14.83 6.12 15.08
N CYS A 81 -13.53 5.98 15.30
CA CYS A 81 -12.57 5.52 14.29
C CYS A 81 -12.63 4.00 14.05
N GLY A 82 -13.23 3.25 14.97
CA GLY A 82 -13.44 1.80 14.84
C GLY A 82 -14.59 1.42 13.93
N ARG A 83 -15.52 2.33 13.67
CA ARG A 83 -16.80 2.05 13.00
C ARG A 83 -16.66 1.37 11.64
N ASN A 84 -15.77 1.83 10.79
CA ASN A 84 -15.54 1.23 9.47
C ASN A 84 -14.84 -0.13 9.52
N THR A 85 -14.23 -0.46 10.65
CA THR A 85 -13.47 -1.71 10.80
C THR A 85 -14.40 -2.87 11.16
N SER A 86 -15.53 -2.60 11.80
CA SER A 86 -16.52 -3.65 12.11
C SER A 86 -17.04 -4.37 10.86
N MET A 87 -17.18 -3.63 9.75
CA MET A 87 -17.55 -4.23 8.47
C MET A 87 -16.44 -5.12 7.88
N ILE A 88 -15.18 -4.73 8.06
CA ILE A 88 -14.04 -5.51 7.56
C ILE A 88 -13.84 -6.74 8.42
N SER A 89 -13.98 -6.64 9.74
CA SER A 89 -13.81 -7.76 10.66
C SER A 89 -14.89 -8.85 10.50
N SER A 90 -16.03 -8.52 9.90
CA SER A 90 -17.05 -9.52 9.57
C SER A 90 -16.77 -10.35 8.32
N MET A 91 -15.71 -10.00 7.56
CA MET A 91 -15.29 -10.80 6.41
C MET A 91 -14.49 -12.02 6.88
N PRO A 92 -14.76 -13.25 6.36
CA PRO A 92 -14.14 -14.49 6.86
C PRO A 92 -12.60 -14.45 6.95
N GLN A 93 -11.91 -13.78 6.00
CA GLN A 93 -10.46 -13.70 6.01
C GLN A 93 -9.89 -12.76 7.08
N TYR A 94 -10.73 -11.97 7.75
CA TYR A 94 -10.33 -11.00 8.77
C TYR A 94 -11.00 -11.26 10.12
N GLU A 95 -11.80 -12.32 10.23
CA GLU A 95 -12.40 -12.74 11.48
C GLU A 95 -11.31 -12.96 12.53
N ASP A 96 -11.55 -12.48 13.76
CA ASP A 96 -10.63 -12.56 14.90
C ASP A 96 -9.23 -11.94 14.70
N ARG A 97 -9.06 -11.11 13.67
CA ARG A 97 -7.77 -10.44 13.40
C ARG A 97 -7.74 -8.96 13.79
N PHE A 98 -8.87 -8.37 14.19
CA PHE A 98 -8.94 -6.98 14.62
C PHE A 98 -9.27 -6.87 16.09
N PHE A 99 -8.45 -6.11 16.82
CA PHE A 99 -8.61 -5.78 18.22
C PHE A 99 -8.65 -4.27 18.39
N TYR A 100 -9.32 -3.80 19.46
CA TYR A 100 -9.56 -2.39 19.69
C TYR A 100 -9.11 -1.98 21.09
N LEU A 101 -8.29 -0.96 21.16
CA LEU A 101 -8.00 -0.21 22.36
C LEU A 101 -8.68 1.16 22.23
N THR A 102 -9.86 1.28 22.84
CA THR A 102 -10.61 2.54 22.82
C THR A 102 -9.98 3.55 23.78
N MET A 103 -9.75 4.76 23.23
CA MET A 103 -9.26 5.91 24.00
C MET A 103 -10.43 6.79 24.42
N ASP A 104 -10.46 7.20 25.69
CA ASP A 104 -11.32 8.26 26.20
C ASP A 104 -10.61 9.62 26.20
N GLU A 105 -11.34 10.68 26.55
CA GLU A 105 -10.79 12.05 26.62
C GLU A 105 -9.64 12.13 27.64
N THR A 106 -9.73 11.42 28.74
CA THR A 106 -8.67 11.40 29.76
C THR A 106 -7.41 10.74 29.22
N ASP A 107 -7.56 9.66 28.44
CA ASP A 107 -6.44 9.01 27.78
C ASP A 107 -5.71 9.94 26.82
N ILE A 108 -6.48 10.73 26.06
CA ILE A 108 -5.94 11.69 25.09
C ILE A 108 -5.18 12.81 25.81
N VAL A 109 -5.82 13.45 26.79
CA VAL A 109 -5.24 14.60 27.50
C VAL A 109 -4.00 14.22 28.32
N THR A 110 -4.01 13.04 28.95
CA THR A 110 -2.93 12.61 29.85
C THR A 110 -1.88 11.72 29.16
N GLY A 111 -2.10 11.28 27.91
CA GLY A 111 -1.25 10.30 27.23
C GLY A 111 -1.26 8.92 27.89
N ARG A 112 -2.26 8.62 28.73
CA ARG A 112 -2.36 7.36 29.48
C ARG A 112 -2.45 6.13 28.56
N HIS A 113 -3.08 6.28 27.38
CA HIS A 113 -3.18 5.23 26.37
C HIS A 113 -1.81 4.68 25.94
N LEU A 114 -0.76 5.51 25.91
CA LEU A 114 0.60 5.10 25.56
C LEU A 114 1.16 4.01 26.50
N LYS A 115 0.73 4.01 27.76
CA LYS A 115 1.08 2.96 28.73
C LYS A 115 0.19 1.72 28.61
N LYS A 116 -1.06 1.92 28.15
CA LYS A 116 -2.02 0.83 27.94
C LYS A 116 -1.67 -0.04 26.73
N VAL A 117 -1.11 0.56 25.65
CA VAL A 117 -0.85 -0.17 24.39
C VAL A 117 0.04 -1.39 24.59
N PRO A 118 1.25 -1.33 25.21
CA PRO A 118 2.07 -2.53 25.39
C PRO A 118 1.43 -3.60 26.27
N LYS A 119 0.54 -3.20 27.18
CA LYS A 119 -0.22 -4.13 28.02
C LYS A 119 -1.31 -4.81 27.21
N ALA A 120 -2.05 -4.05 26.42
CA ALA A 120 -3.09 -4.59 25.55
C ALA A 120 -2.52 -5.59 24.52
N VAL A 121 -1.37 -5.28 23.92
CA VAL A 121 -0.70 -6.22 23.02
C VAL A 121 -0.39 -7.54 23.71
N GLN A 122 0.16 -7.49 24.92
CA GLN A 122 0.45 -8.70 25.70
C GLN A 122 -0.85 -9.48 26.02
N GLU A 123 -1.87 -8.82 26.55
CA GLU A 123 -3.15 -9.44 26.89
C GLU A 123 -3.81 -10.14 25.69
N ILE A 124 -3.75 -9.50 24.51
CA ILE A 124 -4.26 -10.10 23.28
C ILE A 124 -3.47 -11.36 22.93
N CYS A 125 -2.14 -11.27 22.94
CA CYS A 125 -1.30 -12.42 22.62
C CYS A 125 -1.48 -13.60 23.59
N ASP A 126 -1.72 -13.31 24.87
CA ASP A 126 -1.95 -14.32 25.89
C ASP A 126 -3.35 -14.95 25.80
N SER A 127 -4.33 -14.22 25.27
CA SER A 127 -5.71 -14.68 25.12
C SER A 127 -5.96 -15.54 23.87
N LEU A 128 -5.10 -15.43 22.86
CA LEU A 128 -5.27 -16.15 21.60
C LEU A 128 -4.78 -17.60 21.71
N ALA A 129 -5.59 -18.53 21.18
CA ALA A 129 -5.21 -19.95 21.12
C ALA A 129 -3.96 -20.20 20.28
N LYS A 130 -3.76 -19.42 19.22
CA LYS A 130 -2.56 -19.41 18.38
C LYS A 130 -1.87 -18.05 18.50
N LYS A 131 -0.61 -18.05 18.88
CA LYS A 131 0.19 -16.82 18.95
C LYS A 131 0.30 -16.20 17.56
N PRO A 132 0.03 -14.89 17.39
CA PRO A 132 0.15 -14.23 16.09
C PRO A 132 1.59 -14.15 15.64
N SER A 133 1.81 -14.09 14.34
CA SER A 133 3.14 -13.88 13.76
C SER A 133 3.67 -12.46 13.99
N VAL A 134 2.77 -11.49 13.92
CA VAL A 134 3.06 -10.06 14.03
C VAL A 134 1.85 -9.34 14.60
N VAL A 135 2.07 -8.32 15.42
CA VAL A 135 1.04 -7.35 15.80
C VAL A 135 1.27 -6.04 15.06
N MET A 136 0.29 -5.62 14.28
CA MET A 136 0.26 -4.29 13.66
C MET A 136 -0.51 -3.34 14.54
N ILE A 137 0.10 -2.25 14.98
CA ILE A 137 -0.58 -1.22 15.78
C ILE A 137 -1.02 -0.09 14.85
N CYS A 138 -2.33 0.00 14.62
CA CYS A 138 -2.92 1.05 13.80
C CYS A 138 -3.32 2.25 14.66
N ILE A 139 -2.75 3.40 14.38
CA ILE A 139 -3.10 4.67 15.02
C ILE A 139 -3.84 5.60 14.06
N THR A 140 -4.59 6.51 14.66
CA THR A 140 -5.42 7.46 13.94
C THR A 140 -4.80 8.85 13.90
N CYS A 141 -5.54 9.81 13.34
CA CYS A 141 -5.14 11.22 13.32
C CYS A 141 -4.91 11.82 14.71
N VAL A 142 -5.56 11.31 15.75
CA VAL A 142 -5.38 11.80 17.13
C VAL A 142 -3.93 11.67 17.57
N ASP A 143 -3.35 10.47 17.44
CA ASP A 143 -1.94 10.26 17.80
C ASP A 143 -0.97 11.01 16.88
N ALA A 144 -1.36 11.23 15.62
CA ALA A 144 -0.58 12.05 14.70
C ALA A 144 -0.51 13.51 15.17
N LEU A 145 -1.64 14.07 15.62
CA LEU A 145 -1.72 15.43 16.16
C LEU A 145 -0.99 15.57 17.50
N LEU A 146 -1.01 14.52 18.32
CA LEU A 146 -0.29 14.47 19.59
C LEU A 146 1.22 14.26 19.43
N GLY A 147 1.71 13.98 18.22
CA GLY A 147 3.13 13.71 17.98
C GLY A 147 3.62 12.41 18.64
N THR A 148 2.75 11.42 18.77
CA THR A 148 3.07 10.14 19.43
C THR A 148 4.24 9.41 18.76
N ASP A 149 5.27 9.06 19.54
CA ASP A 149 6.39 8.21 19.10
C ASP A 149 5.96 6.73 19.06
N MET A 150 5.39 6.33 17.93
CA MET A 150 4.89 4.97 17.73
C MET A 150 6.01 3.93 17.63
N GLU A 151 7.16 4.28 17.12
CA GLU A 151 8.30 3.37 17.05
C GLU A 151 8.74 2.94 18.46
N ARG A 152 8.76 3.87 19.39
CA ARG A 152 9.06 3.58 20.81
C ARG A 152 7.99 2.70 21.44
N ILE A 153 6.71 2.92 21.12
CA ILE A 153 5.61 2.12 21.65
C ILE A 153 5.67 0.70 21.09
N CYS A 154 5.92 0.56 19.79
CA CYS A 154 6.07 -0.75 19.15
C CYS A 154 7.23 -1.53 19.77
N ARG A 155 8.42 -0.92 19.96
CA ARG A 155 9.56 -1.58 20.63
C ARG A 155 9.21 -2.07 22.03
N LYS A 156 8.55 -1.24 22.84
CA LYS A 156 8.12 -1.65 24.20
C LYS A 156 7.08 -2.77 24.17
N SER A 157 6.22 -2.79 23.17
CA SER A 157 5.22 -3.83 23.00
C SER A 157 5.87 -5.14 22.53
N GLU A 158 6.84 -5.05 21.65
CA GLU A 158 7.66 -6.17 21.17
C GLU A 158 8.46 -6.82 22.31
N GLU A 159 9.12 -6.02 23.15
CA GLU A 159 9.82 -6.50 24.34
C GLU A 159 8.90 -7.28 25.31
N LYS A 160 7.66 -6.80 25.49
CA LYS A 160 6.69 -7.44 26.37
C LYS A 160 6.07 -8.70 25.79
N ALA A 161 5.65 -8.66 24.54
CA ALA A 161 4.92 -9.74 23.89
C ALA A 161 5.85 -10.85 23.35
N GLY A 162 7.15 -10.54 23.16
CA GLY A 162 8.13 -11.47 22.61
C GLY A 162 7.83 -11.88 21.17
N LEU A 163 7.29 -10.96 20.38
CA LEU A 163 7.02 -11.13 18.96
C LEU A 163 7.06 -9.76 18.24
N PRO A 164 7.24 -9.72 16.93
CA PRO A 164 7.35 -8.47 16.18
C PRO A 164 6.09 -7.60 16.30
N VAL A 165 6.30 -6.31 16.55
CA VAL A 165 5.26 -5.29 16.60
C VAL A 165 5.63 -4.15 15.68
N ARG A 166 4.74 -3.74 14.77
CA ARG A 166 5.02 -2.69 13.78
C ARG A 166 3.91 -1.66 13.72
N PRO A 167 4.26 -0.40 13.46
CA PRO A 167 3.27 0.66 13.32
C PRO A 167 2.56 0.61 11.98
N CYS A 168 1.29 1.01 11.99
CA CYS A 168 0.45 1.15 10.82
C CYS A 168 -0.29 2.51 10.92
N TYR A 169 0.09 3.47 10.12
CA TYR A 169 -0.44 4.83 10.19
C TYR A 169 -1.62 4.99 9.24
N MET A 170 -2.75 5.44 9.77
CA MET A 170 -4.00 5.62 9.00
C MET A 170 -4.31 7.10 8.72
N TYR A 171 -3.40 8.00 8.97
CA TYR A 171 -3.64 9.43 8.84
C TYR A 171 -2.94 10.06 7.64
N ALA A 172 -3.59 11.07 7.07
CA ALA A 172 -3.04 11.90 6.00
C ALA A 172 -2.98 13.40 6.35
N LEU A 173 -3.46 13.78 7.54
CA LEU A 173 -3.66 15.19 7.93
C LEU A 173 -2.38 15.99 8.12
N THR A 174 -1.28 15.33 8.47
CA THR A 174 0.01 15.99 8.71
C THR A 174 1.06 15.44 7.76
N ARG A 175 0.94 15.78 6.48
CA ARG A 175 1.76 15.16 5.43
C ARG A 175 3.09 15.84 5.18
N GLU A 176 3.30 16.99 5.74
CA GLU A 176 4.52 17.77 5.55
C GLU A 176 5.75 16.90 5.86
N GLY A 177 6.52 16.54 4.83
CA GLY A 177 7.68 15.66 4.93
C GLY A 177 7.41 14.19 5.26
N ARG A 178 6.15 13.74 5.36
CA ARG A 178 5.79 12.34 5.67
C ARG A 178 5.32 11.57 4.43
N LYS A 179 5.66 10.30 4.39
CA LYS A 179 5.21 9.38 3.33
C LYS A 179 3.70 9.09 3.45
N PRO A 180 3.01 8.86 2.34
CA PRO A 180 1.62 8.42 2.36
C PRO A 180 1.43 7.14 3.19
N PRO A 181 0.27 6.97 3.86
CA PRO A 181 0.00 5.79 4.68
C PRO A 181 0.23 4.45 3.97
N MET A 182 -0.16 4.34 2.71
CA MET A 182 0.01 3.12 1.92
C MET A 182 1.48 2.83 1.55
N VAL A 183 2.31 3.86 1.43
CA VAL A 183 3.78 3.71 1.29
C VAL A 183 4.38 3.23 2.59
N HIS A 184 3.99 3.86 3.71
CA HIS A 184 4.53 3.53 5.02
C HIS A 184 4.19 2.09 5.44
N VAL A 185 2.95 1.65 5.26
CA VAL A 185 2.55 0.28 5.64
C VAL A 185 3.32 -0.78 4.83
N ARG A 186 3.61 -0.51 3.54
CA ARG A 186 4.47 -1.41 2.75
C ARG A 186 5.87 -1.51 3.34
N GLN A 187 6.46 -0.39 3.74
CA GLN A 187 7.76 -0.43 4.41
C GLN A 187 7.70 -1.19 5.74
N SER A 188 6.67 -0.94 6.56
CA SER A 188 6.48 -1.62 7.86
C SER A 188 6.37 -3.13 7.70
N ILE A 189 5.54 -3.62 6.79
CA ILE A 189 5.37 -5.07 6.61
C ILE A 189 6.63 -5.74 6.05
N TYR A 190 7.35 -5.12 5.13
CA TYR A 190 8.56 -5.72 4.57
C TYR A 190 9.81 -5.50 5.44
N SER A 191 9.77 -4.60 6.42
CA SER A 191 10.86 -4.41 7.38
C SER A 191 11.14 -5.64 8.27
N LEU A 192 10.18 -6.55 8.33
CA LEU A 192 10.25 -7.79 9.12
C LEU A 192 11.03 -8.91 8.44
N LEU A 193 11.35 -8.77 7.16
CA LEU A 193 12.11 -9.78 6.43
C LEU A 193 13.57 -9.78 6.86
N GLU A 194 14.06 -10.95 7.23
CA GLU A 194 15.45 -11.14 7.62
C GLU A 194 16.34 -11.52 6.44
N PRO A 195 17.64 -11.11 6.44
CA PRO A 195 18.56 -11.48 5.37
C PRO A 195 18.70 -13.00 5.23
N LYS A 196 18.52 -13.50 4.00
CA LYS A 196 18.72 -14.92 3.66
C LYS A 196 19.60 -15.06 2.42
N LYS A 197 20.10 -16.28 2.18
CA LYS A 197 20.85 -16.60 0.96
C LYS A 197 19.96 -16.47 -0.27
N LYS A 198 20.42 -15.72 -1.27
CA LYS A 198 19.70 -15.50 -2.52
C LYS A 198 19.61 -16.76 -3.37
N LYS A 199 18.51 -16.91 -4.07
CA LYS A 199 18.26 -17.95 -5.06
C LYS A 199 18.01 -17.29 -6.41
N GLY A 200 18.81 -17.63 -7.42
CA GLY A 200 18.78 -16.98 -8.74
C GLY A 200 17.49 -17.14 -9.54
N ASN A 201 16.60 -18.04 -9.13
CA ASN A 201 15.34 -18.36 -9.80
C ASN A 201 14.09 -17.99 -8.99
N VAL A 202 14.25 -17.09 -8.00
CA VAL A 202 13.17 -16.59 -7.13
C VAL A 202 12.98 -15.09 -7.34
N VAL A 203 11.76 -14.65 -7.53
CA VAL A 203 11.38 -13.26 -7.76
C VAL A 203 10.21 -12.87 -6.86
N ASN A 204 10.21 -11.65 -6.33
CA ASN A 204 9.06 -11.09 -5.64
C ASN A 204 8.30 -10.13 -6.56
N LEU A 205 6.99 -10.19 -6.55
CA LEU A 205 6.11 -9.16 -7.08
C LEU A 205 5.71 -8.22 -5.94
N LEU A 206 6.11 -6.96 -6.03
CA LEU A 206 5.84 -5.94 -5.01
C LEU A 206 4.86 -4.90 -5.54
N GLY A 207 3.91 -4.53 -4.71
CA GLY A 207 3.00 -3.42 -5.04
C GLY A 207 1.56 -3.67 -4.63
N TYR A 208 1.03 -4.80 -4.96
CA TYR A 208 -0.34 -5.18 -4.63
C TYR A 208 -0.42 -6.05 -3.37
N PHE A 209 -1.54 -5.96 -2.67
CA PHE A 209 -1.90 -6.82 -1.53
C PHE A 209 -2.94 -7.87 -1.89
N SER A 210 -3.49 -7.78 -3.09
CA SER A 210 -4.27 -8.84 -3.73
C SER A 210 -3.38 -9.53 -4.76
N PRO A 211 -3.58 -10.82 -5.01
CA PRO A 211 -2.82 -11.52 -6.03
C PRO A 211 -3.14 -10.96 -7.43
N LEU A 212 -2.22 -11.04 -8.34
CA LEU A 212 -2.53 -10.88 -9.75
C LEU A 212 -3.49 -12.00 -10.19
N VAL A 213 -4.24 -11.77 -11.26
CA VAL A 213 -5.10 -12.80 -11.84
C VAL A 213 -4.24 -13.99 -12.32
N ASP A 214 -4.73 -15.20 -12.15
CA ASP A 214 -3.94 -16.41 -12.39
C ASP A 214 -3.50 -16.57 -13.85
N ASP A 215 -4.22 -15.96 -14.77
CA ASP A 215 -3.94 -15.95 -16.22
C ASP A 215 -3.15 -14.71 -16.68
N CYS A 216 -2.52 -13.99 -15.75
CA CYS A 216 -1.67 -12.85 -16.07
C CYS A 216 -0.43 -13.34 -16.83
N GLU A 217 -0.21 -12.78 -18.02
CA GLU A 217 0.93 -13.13 -18.89
C GLU A 217 2.30 -12.93 -18.22
N LEU A 218 2.37 -12.09 -17.17
CA LEU A 218 3.62 -11.86 -16.46
C LEU A 218 4.18 -13.12 -15.81
N TYR A 219 3.31 -14.05 -15.37
CA TYR A 219 3.76 -15.33 -14.83
C TYR A 219 4.45 -16.18 -15.89
N ASP A 220 3.84 -16.30 -17.08
CA ASP A 220 4.40 -17.05 -18.18
C ASP A 220 5.75 -16.45 -18.62
N LEU A 221 5.82 -15.14 -18.81
CA LEU A 221 7.05 -14.43 -19.17
C LEU A 221 8.18 -14.65 -18.17
N LEU A 222 7.88 -14.61 -16.87
CA LEU A 222 8.88 -14.86 -15.82
C LEU A 222 9.32 -16.34 -15.80
N HIS A 223 8.40 -17.28 -16.00
CA HIS A 223 8.74 -18.71 -16.09
C HIS A 223 9.61 -19.02 -17.31
N ASP A 224 9.32 -18.42 -18.45
CA ASP A 224 10.12 -18.55 -19.68
C ASP A 224 11.53 -17.95 -19.48
N ALA A 225 11.67 -16.93 -18.64
CA ALA A 225 12.95 -16.38 -18.23
C ALA A 225 13.70 -17.25 -17.19
N GLY A 226 13.17 -18.42 -16.83
CA GLY A 226 13.79 -19.36 -15.90
C GLY A 226 13.47 -19.12 -14.41
N VAL A 227 12.54 -18.22 -14.10
CA VAL A 227 12.04 -18.02 -12.73
C VAL A 227 11.19 -19.23 -12.34
N LYS A 228 11.52 -19.88 -11.23
CA LYS A 228 10.81 -21.06 -10.72
C LYS A 228 9.82 -20.71 -9.61
N THR A 229 10.12 -19.67 -8.84
CA THR A 229 9.29 -19.26 -7.71
C THR A 229 9.00 -17.77 -7.79
N ILE A 230 7.74 -17.44 -7.78
CA ILE A 230 7.25 -16.06 -7.77
C ILE A 230 6.51 -15.85 -6.45
N HIS A 231 7.00 -14.93 -5.65
CA HIS A 231 6.37 -14.57 -4.37
C HIS A 231 5.50 -13.33 -4.52
N GLU A 232 4.27 -13.47 -4.10
CA GLU A 232 3.36 -12.37 -3.79
C GLU A 232 2.96 -12.49 -2.31
N ILE A 233 2.96 -11.40 -1.57
CA ILE A 233 2.62 -11.44 -0.14
C ILE A 233 1.23 -12.01 0.10
N SER A 234 0.29 -11.75 -0.80
CA SER A 234 -1.09 -12.25 -0.76
C SER A 234 -1.23 -13.76 -0.97
N ARG A 235 -0.20 -14.41 -1.51
CA ARG A 235 -0.18 -15.86 -1.77
C ARG A 235 0.64 -16.63 -0.74
N CYS A 236 1.33 -15.94 0.17
CA CYS A 236 2.06 -16.59 1.26
C CYS A 236 1.08 -17.29 2.22
N LYS A 237 1.28 -18.57 2.47
CA LYS A 237 0.39 -19.41 3.30
C LYS A 237 0.61 -19.18 4.78
N ASP A 238 1.86 -18.93 5.16
CA ASP A 238 2.28 -18.75 6.54
C ASP A 238 3.45 -17.77 6.65
N TYR A 239 3.82 -17.44 7.87
CA TYR A 239 4.93 -16.51 8.15
C TYR A 239 6.29 -17.03 7.69
N ALA A 240 6.48 -18.35 7.69
CA ALA A 240 7.74 -18.94 7.22
C ALA A 240 7.91 -18.77 5.70
N GLU A 241 6.83 -18.95 4.94
CA GLU A 241 6.82 -18.68 3.50
C GLU A 241 7.00 -17.19 3.22
N TYR A 242 6.32 -16.30 3.95
CA TYR A 242 6.55 -14.86 3.85
C TYR A 242 8.04 -14.51 4.06
N GLN A 243 8.72 -15.10 5.03
CA GLN A 243 10.15 -14.89 5.26
C GLN A 243 11.04 -15.36 4.10
N THR A 244 10.56 -16.25 3.22
CA THR A 244 11.31 -16.67 2.02
C THR A 244 11.36 -15.61 0.94
N MET A 245 10.53 -14.55 1.00
CA MET A 245 10.64 -13.40 0.10
C MET A 245 12.02 -12.75 0.13
N SER A 246 12.75 -12.86 1.25
CA SER A 246 14.13 -12.38 1.35
C SER A 246 15.17 -13.21 0.58
N GLU A 247 14.79 -14.38 0.04
CA GLU A 247 15.64 -15.23 -0.81
C GLU A 247 15.63 -14.82 -2.29
N ALA A 248 14.77 -13.86 -2.67
CA ALA A 248 14.61 -13.46 -4.05
C ALA A 248 15.90 -12.89 -4.67
N ASN A 249 16.08 -13.16 -5.96
CA ASN A 249 17.18 -12.62 -6.74
C ASN A 249 16.94 -11.14 -7.09
N PHE A 250 15.69 -10.80 -7.39
CA PHE A 250 15.28 -9.40 -7.59
C PHE A 250 13.80 -9.21 -7.23
N ASN A 251 13.41 -7.97 -7.07
CA ASN A 251 12.02 -7.55 -6.88
C ASN A 251 11.49 -6.90 -8.15
N LEU A 252 10.27 -7.25 -8.54
CA LEU A 252 9.53 -6.59 -9.59
C LEU A 252 8.48 -5.68 -8.97
N VAL A 253 8.64 -4.38 -9.15
CA VAL A 253 7.76 -3.35 -8.57
C VAL A 253 6.65 -3.04 -9.56
N LEU A 254 5.41 -3.37 -9.20
CA LEU A 254 4.24 -3.23 -10.05
C LEU A 254 3.38 -2.00 -9.69
N HIS A 255 3.64 -1.39 -8.55
CA HIS A 255 2.91 -0.20 -8.09
C HIS A 255 3.89 0.85 -7.52
N PRO A 256 3.76 2.13 -7.89
CA PRO A 256 4.70 3.18 -7.48
C PRO A 256 4.90 3.32 -5.96
N GLU A 257 3.85 3.08 -5.18
CA GLU A 257 3.93 3.14 -3.71
C GLU A 257 4.84 2.07 -3.08
N ALA A 258 5.18 1.01 -3.83
CA ALA A 258 6.10 -0.02 -3.37
C ALA A 258 7.58 0.32 -3.62
N ARG A 259 7.89 1.40 -4.35
CA ARG A 259 9.27 1.80 -4.64
C ARG A 259 10.11 1.93 -3.38
N PHE A 260 9.63 2.65 -2.36
CA PHE A 260 10.37 2.83 -1.11
C PHE A 260 10.60 1.52 -0.36
N ALA A 261 9.66 0.60 -0.42
CA ALA A 261 9.87 -0.73 0.13
C ALA A 261 10.94 -1.49 -0.68
N ALA A 262 10.94 -1.37 -2.01
CA ALA A 262 11.96 -1.97 -2.86
C ALA A 262 13.36 -1.37 -2.66
N GLU A 263 13.47 -0.06 -2.44
CA GLU A 263 14.70 0.61 -2.04
C GLU A 263 15.21 0.05 -0.70
N ASP A 264 14.33 -0.12 0.28
CA ASP A 264 14.65 -0.73 1.57
C ASP A 264 15.13 -2.19 1.42
N PHE A 265 14.49 -2.98 0.55
CA PHE A 265 15.00 -4.31 0.17
C PHE A 265 16.41 -4.24 -0.44
N HIS A 266 16.66 -3.27 -1.31
CA HIS A 266 17.96 -3.10 -1.92
C HIS A 266 19.02 -2.76 -0.88
N ASP A 267 18.75 -1.80 -0.03
CA ASP A 267 19.72 -1.31 0.96
C ASP A 267 20.01 -2.33 2.07
N ARG A 268 18.97 -2.93 2.62
CA ARG A 268 19.06 -3.82 3.78
C ARG A 268 19.30 -5.29 3.40
N LEU A 269 18.59 -5.77 2.37
CA LEU A 269 18.64 -7.18 1.97
C LEU A 269 19.51 -7.42 0.73
N LYS A 270 20.02 -6.37 0.08
CA LYS A 270 20.80 -6.46 -1.16
C LYS A 270 20.05 -7.15 -2.29
N ILE A 271 18.72 -6.90 -2.39
CA ILE A 271 17.88 -7.39 -3.48
C ILE A 271 17.62 -6.22 -4.43
N PRO A 272 18.13 -6.24 -5.67
CA PRO A 272 17.84 -5.21 -6.66
C PRO A 272 16.37 -5.24 -7.07
N TYR A 273 15.91 -4.17 -7.70
CA TYR A 273 14.54 -4.11 -8.18
C TYR A 273 14.44 -3.53 -9.59
N ILE A 274 13.40 -3.93 -10.29
CA ILE A 274 13.00 -3.43 -11.60
C ILE A 274 11.56 -2.92 -11.47
N GLU A 275 11.25 -1.75 -12.03
CA GLU A 275 9.89 -1.22 -12.03
C GLU A 275 9.22 -1.51 -13.37
N LEU A 276 8.04 -2.13 -13.30
CA LEU A 276 7.10 -2.19 -14.43
C LEU A 276 5.96 -1.21 -14.14
N ARG A 277 5.83 -0.21 -14.98
CA ARG A 277 4.76 0.78 -14.86
C ARG A 277 3.46 0.22 -15.42
N ARG A 278 2.36 0.55 -14.77
CA ARG A 278 1.03 0.30 -15.32
C ARG A 278 0.84 1.16 -16.57
N LEU A 279 0.69 0.52 -17.70
CA LEU A 279 0.51 1.16 -19.01
C LEU A 279 -0.78 0.65 -19.64
N TYR A 280 -1.42 1.49 -20.46
CA TYR A 280 -2.67 1.18 -21.15
C TYR A 280 -2.52 1.10 -22.67
N GLN A 281 -1.38 1.56 -23.19
CA GLN A 281 -1.08 1.54 -24.63
C GLN A 281 -0.28 0.27 -24.95
N ILE A 282 -0.83 -0.57 -25.83
CA ILE A 282 -0.26 -1.87 -26.18
C ILE A 282 1.21 -1.78 -26.62
N ASP A 283 1.53 -0.81 -27.49
CA ASP A 283 2.92 -0.59 -27.96
C ASP A 283 3.88 -0.21 -26.83
N LYS A 284 3.41 0.56 -25.84
CA LYS A 284 4.22 0.92 -24.68
C LYS A 284 4.42 -0.28 -23.75
N ILE A 285 3.41 -1.14 -23.59
CA ILE A 285 3.53 -2.39 -22.83
C ILE A 285 4.57 -3.30 -23.51
N ALA A 286 4.46 -3.51 -24.82
CA ALA A 286 5.42 -4.30 -25.58
C ALA A 286 6.85 -3.73 -25.51
N SER A 287 6.99 -2.41 -25.55
CA SER A 287 8.29 -1.74 -25.39
C SER A 287 8.85 -1.93 -23.98
N GLN A 288 8.00 -1.90 -22.95
CA GLN A 288 8.40 -2.15 -21.57
C GLN A 288 8.86 -3.60 -21.38
N TYR A 289 8.16 -4.57 -21.98
CA TYR A 289 8.57 -5.99 -21.92
C TYR A 289 9.89 -6.23 -22.65
N ARG A 290 10.13 -5.59 -23.79
CA ARG A 290 11.46 -5.64 -24.46
C ARG A 290 12.56 -5.10 -23.57
N ALA A 291 12.34 -3.96 -22.92
CA ALA A 291 13.33 -3.36 -22.02
C ALA A 291 13.57 -4.24 -20.77
N PHE A 292 12.50 -4.84 -20.24
CA PHE A 292 12.57 -5.77 -19.12
C PHE A 292 13.34 -7.05 -19.51
N GLY A 293 13.01 -7.65 -20.65
CA GLY A 293 13.75 -8.81 -21.18
C GLY A 293 15.22 -8.52 -21.37
N ALA A 294 15.56 -7.34 -21.96
CA ALA A 294 16.95 -6.92 -22.11
C ALA A 294 17.68 -6.80 -20.77
N ALA A 295 17.02 -6.30 -19.73
CA ALA A 295 17.61 -6.22 -18.39
C ALA A 295 17.87 -7.62 -17.76
N LEU A 296 17.09 -8.63 -18.14
CA LEU A 296 17.26 -10.01 -17.69
C LEU A 296 18.14 -10.84 -18.63
N GLY A 297 18.52 -10.31 -19.79
CA GLY A 297 19.26 -11.04 -20.80
C GLY A 297 18.44 -12.07 -21.59
N VAL A 298 17.12 -11.89 -21.65
CA VAL A 298 16.16 -12.77 -22.34
C VAL A 298 15.31 -11.99 -23.34
N THR A 299 14.68 -12.70 -24.26
CA THR A 299 13.66 -12.13 -25.15
C THR A 299 12.31 -12.75 -24.76
N PHE A 300 11.37 -11.92 -24.37
CA PHE A 300 10.01 -12.37 -24.08
C PHE A 300 9.19 -12.50 -25.35
N ASP A 301 8.41 -13.57 -25.44
CA ASP A 301 7.36 -13.72 -26.45
C ASP A 301 6.03 -13.16 -25.93
N ASP A 302 5.74 -11.91 -26.26
CA ASP A 302 4.51 -11.22 -25.90
C ASP A 302 3.46 -11.23 -27.01
N GLU A 303 3.65 -12.03 -28.09
CA GLU A 303 2.78 -11.98 -29.26
C GLU A 303 1.33 -12.40 -28.94
N LYS A 304 1.15 -13.46 -28.18
CA LYS A 304 -0.18 -13.99 -27.80
C LYS A 304 -0.99 -12.99 -26.97
N PRO A 305 -0.49 -12.46 -25.83
CA PRO A 305 -1.22 -11.48 -25.04
C PRO A 305 -1.40 -10.16 -25.80
N ARG A 306 -0.45 -9.75 -26.62
CA ARG A 306 -0.57 -8.56 -27.46
C ARG A 306 -1.71 -8.69 -28.46
N ARG A 307 -1.79 -9.77 -29.21
CA ARG A 307 -2.89 -10.04 -30.15
C ARG A 307 -4.25 -10.12 -29.44
N ALA A 308 -4.29 -10.71 -28.25
CA ALA A 308 -5.53 -10.75 -27.46
C ALA A 308 -6.00 -9.35 -27.06
N ALA A 309 -5.09 -8.47 -26.63
CA ALA A 309 -5.38 -7.09 -26.29
C ALA A 309 -5.82 -6.26 -27.52
N GLU A 310 -5.12 -6.38 -28.65
CA GLU A 310 -5.49 -5.72 -29.91
C GLU A 310 -6.90 -6.13 -30.36
N ASN A 311 -7.20 -7.42 -30.34
CA ASN A 311 -8.53 -7.94 -30.69
C ASN A 311 -9.62 -7.45 -29.74
N ALA A 312 -9.33 -7.34 -28.45
CA ALA A 312 -10.26 -6.80 -27.45
C ALA A 312 -10.59 -5.33 -27.74
N VAL A 313 -9.57 -4.51 -28.09
CA VAL A 313 -9.76 -3.11 -28.47
C VAL A 313 -10.59 -2.97 -29.73
N VAL A 314 -10.33 -3.81 -30.75
CA VAL A 314 -11.11 -3.80 -32.00
C VAL A 314 -12.58 -4.13 -31.71
N LYS A 315 -12.85 -5.24 -31.02
CA LYS A 315 -14.22 -5.63 -30.63
C LYS A 315 -14.94 -4.57 -29.81
N PHE A 316 -14.23 -3.89 -28.91
CA PHE A 316 -14.81 -2.82 -28.10
C PHE A 316 -15.20 -1.64 -28.99
N LYS A 317 -14.32 -1.19 -29.89
CA LYS A 317 -14.60 -0.10 -30.82
C LYS A 317 -15.78 -0.41 -31.79
N GLU A 318 -15.86 -1.64 -32.26
CA GLU A 318 -17.01 -2.08 -33.10
C GLU A 318 -18.33 -2.01 -32.32
N LYS A 319 -18.32 -2.42 -31.06
CA LYS A 319 -19.52 -2.43 -30.21
C LYS A 319 -19.90 -1.01 -29.70
N HIS A 320 -18.91 -0.15 -29.53
CA HIS A 320 -19.07 1.18 -28.93
C HIS A 320 -18.34 2.26 -29.75
N PRO A 321 -18.78 2.54 -31.01
CA PRO A 321 -18.03 3.41 -31.92
C PRO A 321 -17.95 4.87 -31.42
N GLU A 322 -18.95 5.32 -30.63
CA GLU A 322 -19.00 6.68 -30.07
C GLU A 322 -18.37 6.80 -28.68
N ALA A 323 -17.80 5.73 -28.16
CA ALA A 323 -17.21 5.76 -26.82
C ALA A 323 -15.94 6.63 -26.79
N SER A 324 -15.93 7.62 -25.91
CA SER A 324 -14.75 8.41 -25.59
C SER A 324 -14.44 8.31 -24.10
N PHE A 325 -13.17 8.30 -23.77
CA PHE A 325 -12.71 8.23 -22.39
C PHE A 325 -11.84 9.45 -22.10
N ALA A 326 -12.11 10.14 -20.99
CA ALA A 326 -11.18 11.09 -20.40
C ALA A 326 -10.16 10.30 -19.58
N VAL A 327 -8.88 10.49 -19.89
CA VAL A 327 -7.74 9.87 -19.19
C VAL A 327 -6.97 10.95 -18.46
#